data_ff25236c18cc7ed3d933ef95ab664488
#
_entry.id   ff25236c18cc7ed3d933ef95ab664488
#
_cell.length_a   1.000
_cell.length_b   1.000
_cell.length_c   1.000
_cell.angle_alpha   90.00
_cell.angle_beta   90.00
_cell.angle_gamma   90.00
#
_symmetry.space_group_name_H-M   'P 1'
#
loop_
_entity.id
_entity.type
_entity.pdbx_description
1 polymer ?
#
loop_
_entity_poly.entity_id
_entity_poly.type
_entity_poly.pdbx_seq_one_letter_code
_entity_poly.pdbx_strand_id
1 'polypeptide(L)'
;MLHRVMWALVAASAAAGCSDRPTAVVPVNSRLAQLSLAPAAFALQIGATRALTMDARDSSGVPLSAPEVTWRSDAPSVASVDAAGVVRALSTGTARVSASAVGVRGPLSAVSVVSVTPVVAPLTQWQLIRPGLVDDAFLASWDDGAGTSYAGGQNGRLVKSANDGAWQVVPLTTTETIVGIWGASPSDIWLVGSGGLILRGNGTTFTRVTPPVSGGTWLEVWGLSANDVYISGDGGRVLHWNGSTLDLMSTGVTDELWGIWGANSTTIFAAGNNGTILRYDGSTWRRLATPDNSPLFDIWGTS
;
A
#
# COMPACT_ATOMS: atom_id res chain seq x y z
N MET A 1 -89.79 6.07 33.31
CA MET A 1 -89.81 7.26 34.19
C MET A 1 -88.69 8.15 33.68
N LEU A 2 -89.01 9.12 32.82
CA LEU A 2 -89.29 10.54 33.07
C LEU A 2 -88.24 11.21 33.97
N HIS A 3 -87.41 12.11 33.42
CA HIS A 3 -87.51 13.56 33.35
C HIS A 3 -86.22 14.10 32.70
N ARG A 4 -86.29 14.81 31.57
CA ARG A 4 -86.49 16.28 31.28
C ARG A 4 -85.39 17.14 31.94
N VAL A 5 -84.58 17.71 31.09
CA VAL A 5 -84.50 19.08 30.58
C VAL A 5 -83.81 20.10 31.48
N MET A 6 -82.75 20.77 31.03
CA MET A 6 -82.90 22.23 30.70
C MET A 6 -81.53 22.77 30.09
N TRP A 7 -81.78 23.68 29.12
CA TRP A 7 -80.82 24.52 28.42
C TRP A 7 -80.25 25.60 29.34
N ALA A 8 -78.95 25.95 29.13
CA ALA A 8 -78.50 27.32 29.34
C ALA A 8 -77.46 27.68 28.27
N LEU A 9 -77.82 28.57 27.37
CA LEU A 9 -76.91 29.35 26.52
C LEU A 9 -76.20 30.39 27.39
N VAL A 10 -74.84 30.43 27.30
CA VAL A 10 -74.12 31.67 27.57
C VAL A 10 -73.14 31.89 26.43
N ALA A 11 -73.28 33.09 25.85
CA ALA A 11 -72.57 33.58 24.68
C ALA A 11 -71.15 34.10 25.01
N ALA A 12 -70.27 33.90 24.04
CA ALA A 12 -69.17 34.74 23.58
C ALA A 12 -68.13 35.29 24.54
N SER A 13 -66.91 34.90 24.29
CA SER A 13 -65.86 35.89 23.98
C SER A 13 -64.75 35.22 23.15
N ALA A 14 -64.49 35.84 22.00
CA ALA A 14 -63.39 35.48 21.13
C ALA A 14 -62.04 35.82 21.81
N ALA A 15 -61.25 34.82 22.12
CA ALA A 15 -59.80 34.98 22.34
C ALA A 15 -59.10 34.35 21.19
N ALA A 16 -58.41 35.15 20.38
CA ALA A 16 -57.46 34.70 19.40
C ALA A 16 -56.31 33.95 20.10
N GLY A 17 -56.43 32.63 20.15
CA GLY A 17 -55.34 31.74 20.60
C GLY A 17 -54.52 31.37 19.36
N CYS A 18 -53.25 31.74 19.33
CA CYS A 18 -52.27 31.19 18.45
C CYS A 18 -52.38 29.67 18.45
N SER A 19 -52.77 29.07 17.35
CA SER A 19 -52.67 27.66 17.13
C SER A 19 -51.18 27.30 16.95
N ASP A 20 -50.52 26.96 18.02
CA ASP A 20 -49.31 26.13 17.92
C ASP A 20 -49.73 24.80 17.29
N ARG A 21 -49.78 24.76 15.98
CA ARG A 21 -49.71 23.47 15.28
C ARG A 21 -48.34 22.88 15.64
N PRO A 22 -48.26 21.70 16.22
CA PRO A 22 -47.01 21.02 16.33
C PRO A 22 -46.47 20.88 14.91
N THR A 23 -45.34 21.52 14.63
CA THR A 23 -44.60 21.32 13.38
C THR A 23 -44.35 19.85 13.29
N ALA A 24 -45.01 19.17 12.36
CA ALA A 24 -44.79 17.74 12.12
C ALA A 24 -43.31 17.56 11.87
N VAL A 25 -42.64 16.81 12.76
CA VAL A 25 -41.24 16.46 12.57
C VAL A 25 -41.18 15.60 11.32
N VAL A 26 -40.67 16.17 10.24
CA VAL A 26 -40.48 15.45 8.98
C VAL A 26 -39.39 14.39 9.25
N PRO A 27 -39.64 13.09 9.01
CA PRO A 27 -38.65 12.08 9.20
C PRO A 27 -37.37 12.42 8.47
N VAL A 28 -36.21 12.19 9.10
CA VAL A 28 -34.90 12.59 8.55
C VAL A 28 -34.69 12.03 7.15
N ASN A 29 -35.07 10.78 6.91
CA ASN A 29 -34.91 10.15 5.59
C ASN A 29 -35.82 10.76 4.50
N SER A 30 -36.93 11.40 4.85
CA SER A 30 -37.78 12.12 3.85
C SER A 30 -37.14 13.39 3.28
N ARG A 31 -35.98 13.79 3.82
CA ARG A 31 -35.18 14.93 3.33
C ARG A 31 -33.85 14.49 2.73
N LEU A 32 -33.42 13.24 2.93
CA LEU A 32 -32.12 12.72 2.50
C LEU A 32 -31.97 12.73 0.97
N ALA A 33 -30.96 13.42 0.46
CA ALA A 33 -30.67 13.55 -0.96
C ALA A 33 -29.23 13.12 -1.32
N GLN A 34 -28.30 13.15 -0.35
CA GLN A 34 -26.91 12.73 -0.53
C GLN A 34 -26.46 11.89 0.66
N LEU A 35 -25.67 10.86 0.38
CA LEU A 35 -25.06 9.97 1.36
C LEU A 35 -23.61 9.65 0.94
N SER A 36 -22.66 9.79 1.85
CA SER A 36 -21.27 9.41 1.63
C SER A 36 -20.65 8.79 2.87
N LEU A 37 -19.60 7.99 2.67
CA LEU A 37 -18.83 7.36 3.74
C LEU A 37 -17.37 7.80 3.69
N ALA A 38 -16.79 8.01 4.86
CA ALA A 38 -15.38 8.29 5.01
C ALA A 38 -14.74 7.38 6.08
N PRO A 39 -13.53 6.90 5.78
CA PRO A 39 -12.80 7.04 4.53
C PRO A 39 -13.42 6.19 3.40
N ALA A 40 -13.20 6.56 2.16
CA ALA A 40 -13.69 5.81 1.00
C ALA A 40 -12.98 4.45 0.83
N ALA A 41 -11.73 4.35 1.32
CA ALA A 41 -10.95 3.11 1.40
C ALA A 41 -9.99 3.16 2.60
N PHE A 42 -9.69 2.00 3.19
CA PHE A 42 -8.74 1.87 4.30
C PHE A 42 -8.28 0.43 4.48
N ALA A 43 -7.16 0.25 5.20
CA ALA A 43 -6.64 -1.05 5.59
C ALA A 43 -6.89 -1.32 7.09
N LEU A 44 -7.12 -2.59 7.45
CA LEU A 44 -7.18 -3.09 8.82
C LEU A 44 -6.38 -4.38 8.94
N GLN A 45 -5.74 -4.59 10.07
CA GLN A 45 -5.22 -5.92 10.45
C GLN A 45 -6.36 -6.79 10.99
N ILE A 46 -6.25 -8.12 10.84
CA ILE A 46 -7.20 -9.07 11.42
C ILE A 46 -7.41 -8.76 12.92
N GLY A 47 -8.66 -8.73 13.35
CA GLY A 47 -9.07 -8.39 14.72
C GLY A 47 -9.25 -6.90 15.00
N ALA A 48 -8.70 -6.01 14.18
CA ALA A 48 -8.86 -4.58 14.34
C ALA A 48 -10.27 -4.11 13.93
N THR A 49 -10.68 -2.98 14.50
CA THR A 49 -11.96 -2.34 14.21
C THR A 49 -11.77 -0.88 13.81
N ARG A 50 -12.69 -0.36 12.98
CA ARG A 50 -12.74 1.05 12.60
C ARG A 50 -14.19 1.50 12.39
N ALA A 51 -14.56 2.61 12.99
CA ALA A 51 -15.82 3.27 12.69
C ALA A 51 -15.74 4.05 11.38
N LEU A 52 -16.76 3.90 10.53
CA LEU A 52 -16.96 4.73 9.36
C LEU A 52 -17.73 6.00 9.74
N THR A 53 -17.29 7.14 9.22
CA THR A 53 -18.02 8.40 9.32
C THR A 53 -18.99 8.50 8.15
N MET A 54 -20.24 8.78 8.45
CA MET A 54 -21.29 8.99 7.46
C MET A 54 -21.62 10.49 7.36
N ASP A 55 -21.61 11.02 6.13
CA ASP A 55 -22.11 12.37 5.83
C ASP A 55 -23.40 12.24 5.01
N ALA A 56 -24.48 12.76 5.58
CA ALA A 56 -25.82 12.71 5.01
C ALA A 56 -26.36 14.15 4.84
N ARG A 57 -26.88 14.49 3.66
CA ARG A 57 -27.31 15.86 3.34
C ARG A 57 -28.65 15.86 2.62
N ASP A 58 -29.39 16.95 2.80
CA ASP A 58 -30.59 17.22 2.02
C ASP A 58 -30.26 17.78 0.61
N SER A 59 -31.26 18.05 -0.18
CA SER A 59 -31.10 18.57 -1.55
C SER A 59 -30.50 19.99 -1.62
N SER A 60 -30.47 20.71 -0.50
CA SER A 60 -29.84 22.03 -0.37
C SER A 60 -28.39 21.92 0.20
N GLY A 61 -27.90 20.70 0.46
CA GLY A 61 -26.57 20.46 1.04
C GLY A 61 -26.50 20.61 2.56
N VAL A 62 -27.63 20.81 3.23
CA VAL A 62 -27.69 20.93 4.71
C VAL A 62 -27.46 19.55 5.34
N PRO A 63 -26.53 19.42 6.31
CA PRO A 63 -26.30 18.16 7.00
C PRO A 63 -27.55 17.68 7.77
N LEU A 64 -27.77 16.37 7.72
CA LEU A 64 -28.82 15.67 8.44
C LEU A 64 -28.22 14.82 9.55
N SER A 65 -28.76 14.94 10.75
CA SER A 65 -28.36 14.11 11.89
C SER A 65 -29.10 12.79 11.91
N ALA A 66 -28.36 11.69 12.12
CA ALA A 66 -28.86 10.34 12.35
C ALA A 66 -29.91 9.83 11.31
N PRO A 67 -29.57 9.78 10.00
CA PRO A 67 -30.45 9.11 9.05
C PRO A 67 -30.52 7.61 9.34
N GLU A 68 -31.68 7.01 9.12
CA GLU A 68 -31.82 5.55 9.19
C GLU A 68 -31.16 4.91 7.97
N VAL A 69 -30.13 4.09 8.21
CA VAL A 69 -29.39 3.37 7.18
C VAL A 69 -29.30 1.89 7.50
N THR A 70 -29.21 1.08 6.46
CA THR A 70 -28.88 -0.34 6.54
C THR A 70 -27.44 -0.53 6.17
N TRP A 71 -26.64 -1.08 7.06
CA TRP A 71 -25.25 -1.45 6.85
C TRP A 71 -25.12 -2.86 6.29
N ARG A 72 -24.21 -3.06 5.35
CA ARG A 72 -23.93 -4.38 4.76
C ARG A 72 -22.47 -4.49 4.34
N SER A 73 -21.88 -5.67 4.51
CA SER A 73 -20.63 -6.09 3.87
C SER A 73 -20.95 -7.08 2.75
N ASP A 74 -20.29 -6.98 1.61
CA ASP A 74 -20.38 -7.93 0.50
C ASP A 74 -19.56 -9.21 0.77
N ALA A 75 -18.55 -9.11 1.68
CA ALA A 75 -17.71 -10.23 2.11
C ALA A 75 -17.66 -10.28 3.67
N PRO A 76 -18.73 -10.69 4.35
CA PRO A 76 -18.82 -10.63 5.81
C PRO A 76 -17.86 -11.58 6.54
N SER A 77 -17.31 -12.57 5.87
CA SER A 77 -16.22 -13.43 6.38
C SER A 77 -14.85 -12.74 6.36
N VAL A 78 -14.65 -11.73 5.51
CA VAL A 78 -13.44 -10.89 5.45
C VAL A 78 -13.54 -9.73 6.42
N ALA A 79 -14.64 -8.96 6.33
CA ALA A 79 -14.91 -7.86 7.24
C ALA A 79 -16.43 -7.75 7.50
N SER A 80 -16.82 -7.73 8.76
CA SER A 80 -18.19 -7.47 9.18
C SER A 80 -18.40 -5.99 9.50
N VAL A 81 -19.65 -5.53 9.45
CA VAL A 81 -20.05 -4.20 9.90
C VAL A 81 -21.27 -4.32 10.81
N ASP A 82 -21.31 -3.55 11.88
CA ASP A 82 -22.45 -3.48 12.79
C ASP A 82 -23.42 -2.34 12.46
N ALA A 83 -24.52 -2.24 13.24
CA ALA A 83 -25.53 -1.22 13.05
C ALA A 83 -25.05 0.21 13.32
N ALA A 84 -23.92 0.38 14.02
CA ALA A 84 -23.28 1.67 14.27
C ALA A 84 -22.27 2.07 13.17
N GLY A 85 -22.06 1.22 12.16
CA GLY A 85 -21.07 1.45 11.10
C GLY A 85 -19.63 1.13 11.51
N VAL A 86 -19.45 0.33 12.58
CA VAL A 86 -18.13 -0.14 12.98
C VAL A 86 -17.77 -1.38 12.19
N VAL A 87 -16.69 -1.29 11.42
CA VAL A 87 -16.13 -2.39 10.63
C VAL A 87 -15.15 -3.18 11.48
N ARG A 88 -15.26 -4.51 11.46
CA ARG A 88 -14.33 -5.45 12.11
C ARG A 88 -13.68 -6.35 11.07
N ALA A 89 -12.37 -6.39 11.06
CA ALA A 89 -11.57 -7.28 10.20
C ALA A 89 -11.55 -8.71 10.77
N LEU A 90 -11.87 -9.73 9.95
CA LEU A 90 -12.01 -11.13 10.38
C LEU A 90 -11.02 -12.06 9.69
N SER A 91 -10.79 -11.91 8.39
CA SER A 91 -9.81 -12.69 7.61
C SER A 91 -9.21 -11.85 6.50
N THR A 92 -8.06 -12.25 5.97
CA THR A 92 -7.38 -11.55 4.87
C THR A 92 -8.25 -11.47 3.63
N GLY A 93 -8.17 -10.34 2.93
CA GLY A 93 -8.94 -10.09 1.70
C GLY A 93 -9.45 -8.67 1.59
N THR A 94 -10.37 -8.47 0.65
CA THR A 94 -11.02 -7.18 0.44
C THR A 94 -12.53 -7.33 0.62
N ALA A 95 -13.16 -6.38 1.29
CA ALA A 95 -14.61 -6.30 1.43
C ALA A 95 -15.10 -4.88 1.09
N ARG A 96 -16.32 -4.77 0.56
CA ARG A 96 -17.01 -3.50 0.37
C ARG A 96 -18.10 -3.36 1.43
N VAL A 97 -17.97 -2.34 2.25
CA VAL A 97 -18.96 -2.01 3.27
C VAL A 97 -19.85 -0.88 2.74
N SER A 98 -21.14 -1.09 2.74
CA SER A 98 -22.13 -0.13 2.23
C SER A 98 -23.10 0.31 3.32
N ALA A 99 -23.48 1.59 3.28
CA ALA A 99 -24.65 2.14 3.98
C ALA A 99 -25.71 2.47 2.92
N SER A 100 -26.93 1.98 3.12
CA SER A 100 -28.03 2.18 2.19
C SER A 100 -29.23 2.78 2.91
N ALA A 101 -29.90 3.74 2.26
CA ALA A 101 -31.11 4.38 2.75
C ALA A 101 -32.06 4.72 1.61
N VAL A 102 -33.35 4.95 1.91
CA VAL A 102 -34.33 5.50 0.97
C VAL A 102 -34.39 7.01 1.18
N GLY A 103 -33.94 7.76 0.19
CA GLY A 103 -33.98 9.22 0.19
C GLY A 103 -35.17 9.78 -0.61
N VAL A 104 -35.24 11.12 -0.75
CA VAL A 104 -36.34 11.83 -1.44
C VAL A 104 -36.50 11.47 -2.91
N ARG A 105 -35.43 11.01 -3.58
CA ARG A 105 -35.43 10.67 -5.02
C ARG A 105 -35.27 9.18 -5.27
N GLY A 106 -35.38 8.33 -4.24
CA GLY A 106 -35.20 6.89 -4.32
C GLY A 106 -34.06 6.36 -3.45
N PRO A 107 -33.62 5.11 -3.70
CA PRO A 107 -32.57 4.48 -2.91
C PRO A 107 -31.22 5.17 -3.12
N LEU A 108 -30.51 5.38 -2.02
CA LEU A 108 -29.13 5.90 -1.96
C LEU A 108 -28.23 4.82 -1.35
N SER A 109 -27.00 4.74 -1.83
CA SER A 109 -25.97 3.88 -1.25
C SER A 109 -24.61 4.56 -1.31
N ALA A 110 -23.85 4.44 -0.22
CA ALA A 110 -22.46 4.85 -0.14
C ALA A 110 -21.60 3.62 0.21
N VAL A 111 -20.37 3.57 -0.32
CA VAL A 111 -19.49 2.41 -0.17
C VAL A 111 -18.13 2.86 0.35
N SER A 112 -17.55 2.06 1.24
CA SER A 112 -16.16 2.11 1.66
C SER A 112 -15.50 0.77 1.39
N VAL A 113 -14.27 0.77 0.88
CA VAL A 113 -13.49 -0.45 0.60
C VAL A 113 -12.54 -0.70 1.76
N VAL A 114 -12.57 -1.89 2.33
CA VAL A 114 -11.65 -2.32 3.37
C VAL A 114 -10.76 -3.45 2.86
N SER A 115 -9.44 -3.26 3.00
CA SER A 115 -8.44 -4.29 2.77
C SER A 115 -8.00 -4.85 4.12
N VAL A 116 -8.18 -6.14 4.34
CA VAL A 116 -7.78 -6.81 5.58
C VAL A 116 -6.46 -7.52 5.36
N THR A 117 -5.45 -7.16 6.17
CA THR A 117 -4.11 -7.74 6.16
C THR A 117 -3.90 -8.65 7.39
N PRO A 118 -2.98 -9.62 7.32
CA PRO A 118 -2.60 -10.42 8.49
C PRO A 118 -2.11 -9.54 9.63
N VAL A 119 -2.27 -10.00 10.87
CA VAL A 119 -1.53 -9.43 11.99
C VAL A 119 -0.09 -9.89 11.86
N VAL A 120 0.78 -8.99 11.45
CA VAL A 120 2.22 -9.24 11.60
C VAL A 120 2.52 -9.01 13.07
N ALA A 121 2.78 -10.09 13.82
CA ALA A 121 3.26 -9.98 15.18
C ALA A 121 4.57 -9.19 15.15
N PRO A 122 4.74 -8.12 15.96
CA PRO A 122 6.04 -7.47 16.05
C PRO A 122 7.02 -8.53 16.50
N LEU A 123 8.09 -8.76 15.75
CA LEU A 123 9.19 -9.60 16.17
C LEU A 123 9.78 -8.96 17.44
N THR A 124 9.39 -9.47 18.59
CA THR A 124 9.87 -9.00 19.90
C THR A 124 11.31 -9.48 20.18
N GLN A 125 11.83 -10.38 19.35
CA GLN A 125 13.18 -10.92 19.42
C GLN A 125 13.68 -11.26 18.02
N TRP A 126 14.98 -11.03 17.79
CA TRP A 126 15.66 -11.57 16.62
C TRP A 126 15.67 -13.09 16.71
N GLN A 127 15.00 -13.76 15.80
CA GLN A 127 15.05 -15.21 15.67
C GLN A 127 16.03 -15.57 14.58
N LEU A 128 16.95 -16.48 14.90
CA LEU A 128 17.81 -17.08 13.90
C LEU A 128 16.98 -18.06 13.07
N ILE A 129 16.53 -17.59 11.91
CA ILE A 129 15.83 -18.43 10.94
C ILE A 129 16.92 -19.20 10.18
N ARG A 130 17.15 -20.45 10.56
CA ARG A 130 18.01 -21.37 9.79
C ARG A 130 17.13 -22.20 8.88
N PRO A 131 17.10 -21.93 7.57
CA PRO A 131 16.27 -22.67 6.62
C PRO A 131 16.78 -24.10 6.34
N GLY A 132 17.59 -24.71 7.21
CA GLY A 132 18.15 -26.04 6.97
C GLY A 132 19.07 -26.11 5.76
N LEU A 133 19.55 -24.97 5.30
CA LEU A 133 20.32 -24.81 4.09
C LEU A 133 21.75 -24.48 4.49
N VAL A 134 22.68 -25.22 3.94
CA VAL A 134 24.14 -25.12 3.97
C VAL A 134 24.73 -23.75 4.40
N ASP A 135 25.96 -23.69 4.78
CA ASP A 135 26.69 -22.52 5.31
C ASP A 135 26.95 -21.39 4.30
N ASP A 136 26.02 -21.18 3.33
CA ASP A 136 26.11 -20.09 2.36
C ASP A 136 25.65 -18.77 3.00
N ALA A 137 26.44 -17.70 2.78
CA ALA A 137 26.06 -16.37 3.23
C ALA A 137 24.96 -15.77 2.34
N PHE A 138 23.92 -15.26 2.96
CA PHE A 138 22.94 -14.39 2.30
C PHE A 138 23.42 -12.94 2.37
N LEU A 139 23.39 -12.24 1.24
CA LEU A 139 23.93 -10.89 1.08
C LEU A 139 22.84 -9.85 0.75
N ALA A 140 21.71 -10.31 0.21
CA ALA A 140 20.61 -9.44 -0.19
C ALA A 140 19.28 -10.00 0.29
N SER A 141 18.34 -9.12 0.57
CA SER A 141 16.96 -9.47 0.90
C SER A 141 15.97 -8.47 0.31
N TRP A 142 14.78 -8.93 0.02
CA TRP A 142 13.68 -8.11 -0.43
C TRP A 142 12.35 -8.68 0.06
N ASP A 143 11.41 -7.79 0.40
CA ASP A 143 10.06 -8.14 0.84
C ASP A 143 9.03 -7.47 -0.08
N ASP A 144 7.99 -8.20 -0.47
CA ASP A 144 6.96 -7.71 -1.39
C ASP A 144 5.89 -6.83 -0.73
N GLY A 145 6.00 -6.60 0.59
CA GLY A 145 5.00 -5.87 1.37
C GLY A 145 3.67 -6.61 1.53
N ALA A 146 3.53 -7.80 0.93
CA ALA A 146 2.33 -8.64 0.98
C ALA A 146 2.57 -9.95 1.76
N GLY A 147 3.75 -10.10 2.37
CA GLY A 147 4.13 -11.20 3.24
C GLY A 147 4.99 -12.26 2.57
N THR A 148 5.63 -11.95 1.43
CA THR A 148 6.65 -12.84 0.83
C THR A 148 8.00 -12.16 0.89
N SER A 149 8.93 -12.79 1.59
CA SER A 149 10.31 -12.35 1.71
C SER A 149 11.23 -13.23 0.88
N TYR A 150 12.26 -12.64 0.31
CA TYR A 150 13.31 -13.29 -0.45
C TYR A 150 14.68 -13.01 0.19
N ALA A 151 15.59 -13.98 0.13
CA ALA A 151 17.00 -13.79 0.48
C ALA A 151 17.89 -14.47 -0.56
N GLY A 152 18.88 -13.74 -1.03
CA GLY A 152 19.85 -14.20 -2.04
C GLY A 152 21.28 -14.07 -1.55
N GLY A 153 22.18 -14.93 -2.06
CA GLY A 153 23.56 -14.93 -1.62
C GLY A 153 24.50 -15.78 -2.45
N GLN A 154 25.50 -16.33 -1.79
CA GLN A 154 26.55 -17.12 -2.42
C GLN A 154 26.01 -18.34 -3.17
N ASN A 155 26.79 -18.81 -4.14
CA ASN A 155 26.52 -20.00 -4.95
C ASN A 155 25.16 -19.97 -5.69
N GLY A 156 24.67 -18.77 -6.07
CA GLY A 156 23.37 -18.59 -6.72
C GLY A 156 22.20 -18.99 -5.82
N ARG A 157 22.39 -19.00 -4.51
CA ARG A 157 21.35 -19.38 -3.56
C ARG A 157 20.28 -18.30 -3.50
N LEU A 158 19.06 -18.69 -3.78
CA LEU A 158 17.87 -17.88 -3.57
C LEU A 158 16.86 -18.68 -2.74
N VAL A 159 16.33 -18.07 -1.72
CA VAL A 159 15.27 -18.64 -0.88
C VAL A 159 14.12 -17.66 -0.75
N LYS A 160 12.92 -18.18 -0.54
CA LYS A 160 11.72 -17.37 -0.25
C LYS A 160 10.95 -17.95 0.93
N SER A 161 10.27 -17.08 1.64
CA SER A 161 9.31 -17.41 2.70
C SER A 161 8.01 -16.67 2.46
N ALA A 162 6.87 -17.31 2.68
CA ALA A 162 5.56 -16.67 2.58
C ALA A 162 4.91 -16.66 3.97
N ASN A 163 4.39 -15.48 4.38
CA ASN A 163 3.70 -15.26 5.66
C ASN A 163 4.50 -15.77 6.87
N ASP A 164 5.79 -15.45 6.93
CA ASP A 164 6.74 -15.89 7.96
C ASP A 164 6.79 -17.42 8.13
N GLY A 165 6.45 -18.14 7.07
CA GLY A 165 6.51 -19.61 7.01
C GLY A 165 7.93 -20.14 6.81
N ALA A 166 8.04 -21.42 6.52
CA ALA A 166 9.32 -22.06 6.25
C ALA A 166 9.96 -21.50 4.97
N TRP A 167 11.26 -21.24 5.01
CA TRP A 167 12.03 -20.84 3.84
C TRP A 167 12.13 -21.98 2.84
N GLN A 168 11.91 -21.70 1.58
CA GLN A 168 11.97 -22.64 0.47
C GLN A 168 13.02 -22.19 -0.53
N VAL A 169 13.80 -23.15 -1.06
CA VAL A 169 14.77 -22.86 -2.12
C VAL A 169 14.04 -22.57 -3.41
N VAL A 170 14.39 -21.46 -4.05
CA VAL A 170 14.01 -21.14 -5.42
C VAL A 170 15.18 -21.59 -6.32
N PRO A 171 15.01 -22.61 -7.17
CA PRO A 171 16.10 -23.11 -7.98
C PRO A 171 16.50 -22.09 -9.05
N LEU A 172 17.79 -21.78 -9.11
CA LEU A 172 18.39 -20.97 -10.16
C LEU A 172 19.41 -21.80 -10.95
N THR A 173 19.65 -21.43 -12.20
CA THR A 173 20.62 -22.08 -13.10
C THR A 173 21.99 -21.40 -13.06
N THR A 174 22.31 -20.70 -11.97
CA THR A 174 23.55 -19.97 -11.79
C THR A 174 24.24 -20.34 -10.48
N THR A 175 25.57 -20.19 -10.43
CA THR A 175 26.39 -20.27 -9.21
C THR A 175 27.01 -18.94 -8.84
N GLU A 176 26.75 -17.88 -9.60
CA GLU A 176 27.21 -16.53 -9.29
C GLU A 176 26.51 -16.01 -8.03
N THR A 177 27.26 -15.25 -7.23
CA THR A 177 26.74 -14.68 -5.98
C THR A 177 25.70 -13.61 -6.27
N ILE A 178 24.52 -13.72 -5.64
CA ILE A 178 23.47 -12.69 -5.66
C ILE A 178 23.83 -11.65 -4.60
N VAL A 179 23.93 -10.38 -5.00
CA VAL A 179 24.34 -9.25 -4.16
C VAL A 179 23.20 -8.26 -3.94
N GLY A 180 22.30 -8.09 -4.90
CA GLY A 180 21.13 -7.22 -4.80
C GLY A 180 19.85 -7.92 -5.25
N ILE A 181 18.73 -7.58 -4.61
CA ILE A 181 17.37 -8.05 -4.93
C ILE A 181 16.41 -6.87 -4.84
N TRP A 182 15.61 -6.70 -5.88
CA TRP A 182 14.50 -5.75 -5.87
C TRP A 182 13.34 -6.28 -6.71
N GLY A 183 12.11 -5.93 -6.35
CA GLY A 183 10.94 -6.28 -7.13
C GLY A 183 9.92 -5.16 -7.22
N ALA A 184 9.36 -4.97 -8.41
CA ALA A 184 8.21 -4.10 -8.62
C ALA A 184 6.91 -4.75 -8.12
N SER A 185 6.91 -6.08 -8.05
CA SER A 185 5.80 -6.91 -7.55
C SER A 185 6.31 -8.33 -7.30
N PRO A 186 5.51 -9.20 -6.62
CA PRO A 186 5.84 -10.62 -6.46
C PRO A 186 6.08 -11.39 -7.77
N SER A 187 5.62 -10.85 -8.90
CA SER A 187 5.77 -11.45 -10.23
C SER A 187 6.77 -10.72 -11.14
N ASP A 188 7.50 -9.74 -10.61
CA ASP A 188 8.54 -9.02 -11.35
C ASP A 188 9.69 -8.65 -10.42
N ILE A 189 10.65 -9.56 -10.31
CA ILE A 189 11.77 -9.51 -9.38
C ILE A 189 13.09 -9.53 -10.17
N TRP A 190 14.00 -8.68 -9.77
CA TRP A 190 15.35 -8.55 -10.30
C TRP A 190 16.36 -9.06 -9.28
N LEU A 191 17.33 -9.84 -9.74
CA LEU A 191 18.48 -10.30 -8.97
C LEU A 191 19.72 -9.86 -9.69
N VAL A 192 20.68 -9.29 -8.98
CA VAL A 192 21.95 -8.83 -9.54
C VAL A 192 23.13 -9.37 -8.72
N GLY A 193 24.31 -9.45 -9.33
CA GLY A 193 25.45 -9.98 -8.59
C GLY A 193 26.76 -10.10 -9.37
N SER A 194 27.62 -11.02 -8.88
CA SER A 194 28.95 -11.27 -9.42
C SER A 194 28.91 -11.82 -10.83
N GLY A 195 30.03 -11.72 -11.57
CA GLY A 195 30.15 -12.24 -12.91
C GLY A 195 29.23 -11.56 -13.96
N GLY A 196 28.72 -10.38 -13.65
CA GLY A 196 27.74 -9.67 -14.48
C GLY A 196 26.34 -10.29 -14.41
N LEU A 197 26.01 -10.97 -13.30
CA LEU A 197 24.70 -11.58 -13.11
C LEU A 197 23.60 -10.54 -13.09
N ILE A 198 22.62 -10.70 -13.97
CA ILE A 198 21.31 -10.05 -13.91
C ILE A 198 20.28 -11.09 -14.28
N LEU A 199 19.35 -11.36 -13.35
CA LEU A 199 18.19 -12.21 -13.61
C LEU A 199 16.91 -11.41 -13.38
N ARG A 200 15.88 -11.68 -14.17
CA ARG A 200 14.53 -11.17 -13.96
C ARG A 200 13.55 -12.33 -13.95
N GLY A 201 12.60 -12.32 -13.03
CA GLY A 201 11.66 -13.43 -12.89
C GLY A 201 10.41 -13.12 -12.10
N ASN A 202 9.57 -14.15 -11.96
CA ASN A 202 8.26 -14.07 -11.32
C ASN A 202 8.23 -14.68 -9.90
N GLY A 203 9.39 -14.78 -9.25
CA GLY A 203 9.51 -15.37 -7.91
C GLY A 203 9.51 -16.91 -7.88
N THR A 204 9.40 -17.57 -9.04
CA THR A 204 9.55 -19.03 -9.18
C THR A 204 10.50 -19.40 -10.31
N THR A 205 10.48 -18.68 -11.39
CA THR A 205 11.35 -18.85 -12.55
C THR A 205 12.05 -17.52 -12.86
N PHE A 206 13.34 -17.62 -13.21
CA PHE A 206 14.18 -16.49 -13.52
C PHE A 206 14.89 -16.71 -14.84
N THR A 207 15.01 -15.66 -15.64
CA THR A 207 15.72 -15.65 -16.93
C THR A 207 16.85 -14.63 -16.87
N ARG A 208 17.98 -14.95 -17.54
CA ARG A 208 19.13 -14.04 -17.60
C ARG A 208 18.80 -12.86 -18.52
N VAL A 209 19.06 -11.66 -18.03
CA VAL A 209 19.05 -10.42 -18.80
C VAL A 209 20.50 -10.12 -19.17
N THR A 210 20.77 -9.95 -20.46
CA THR A 210 22.13 -9.65 -20.94
C THR A 210 22.38 -8.14 -20.85
N PRO A 211 23.34 -7.68 -20.03
CA PRO A 211 23.70 -6.27 -19.99
C PRO A 211 24.48 -5.85 -21.25
N PRO A 212 24.49 -4.55 -21.62
CA PRO A 212 25.24 -4.03 -22.76
C PRO A 212 26.76 -4.09 -22.55
N VAL A 213 27.22 -4.35 -21.33
CA VAL A 213 28.64 -4.49 -20.95
C VAL A 213 28.84 -5.81 -20.22
N SER A 214 29.94 -6.50 -20.52
CA SER A 214 30.25 -7.81 -19.94
C SER A 214 31.13 -7.70 -18.69
N GLY A 215 31.01 -8.70 -17.82
CA GLY A 215 31.86 -8.90 -16.64
C GLY A 215 31.58 -7.90 -15.51
N GLY A 216 32.36 -8.05 -14.43
CA GLY A 216 32.27 -7.24 -13.24
C GLY A 216 31.16 -7.70 -12.29
N THR A 217 30.83 -6.87 -11.33
CA THR A 217 29.80 -7.14 -10.31
C THR A 217 28.79 -6.02 -10.35
N TRP A 218 27.51 -6.40 -10.38
CA TRP A 218 26.39 -5.52 -10.07
C TRP A 218 26.13 -5.61 -8.58
N LEU A 219 26.08 -4.46 -7.90
CA LEU A 219 26.09 -4.38 -6.45
C LEU A 219 24.73 -4.13 -5.84
N GLU A 220 23.92 -3.29 -6.50
CA GLU A 220 22.57 -2.98 -6.03
C GLU A 220 21.60 -2.84 -7.21
N VAL A 221 20.33 -3.15 -6.96
CA VAL A 221 19.23 -2.94 -7.90
C VAL A 221 18.06 -2.28 -7.18
N TRP A 222 17.53 -1.25 -7.79
CA TRP A 222 16.40 -0.48 -7.27
C TRP A 222 15.55 0.08 -8.43
N GLY A 223 14.24 0.27 -8.21
CA GLY A 223 13.38 0.82 -9.25
C GLY A 223 12.18 1.60 -8.73
N LEU A 224 11.68 2.47 -9.58
CA LEU A 224 10.42 3.21 -9.39
C LEU A 224 9.21 2.36 -9.81
N SER A 225 9.40 1.47 -10.76
CA SER A 225 8.35 0.62 -11.32
C SER A 225 8.96 -0.54 -12.11
N ALA A 226 8.13 -1.48 -12.58
CA ALA A 226 8.51 -2.56 -13.48
C ALA A 226 9.22 -2.10 -14.79
N ASN A 227 9.04 -0.85 -15.16
CA ASN A 227 9.58 -0.25 -16.39
C ASN A 227 10.61 0.85 -16.14
N ASP A 228 11.05 1.02 -14.89
CA ASP A 228 12.02 2.06 -14.53
C ASP A 228 12.89 1.53 -13.38
N VAL A 229 13.95 0.78 -13.76
CA VAL A 229 14.84 0.07 -12.82
C VAL A 229 16.28 0.45 -13.08
N TYR A 230 17.02 0.71 -12.01
CA TYR A 230 18.41 1.11 -12.01
C TYR A 230 19.26 0.05 -11.31
N ILE A 231 20.45 -0.22 -11.85
CA ILE A 231 21.39 -1.20 -11.32
C ILE A 231 22.74 -0.53 -11.23
N SER A 232 23.31 -0.45 -10.03
CA SER A 232 24.66 0.08 -9.79
C SER A 232 25.69 -1.03 -9.67
N GLY A 233 26.97 -0.71 -9.91
CA GLY A 233 28.02 -1.72 -9.84
C GLY A 233 29.44 -1.17 -9.82
N ASP A 234 30.38 -2.07 -10.01
CA ASP A 234 31.80 -1.77 -10.06
C ASP A 234 32.14 -0.84 -11.24
N GLY A 235 33.28 -0.14 -11.15
CA GLY A 235 33.79 0.75 -12.19
C GLY A 235 32.90 1.95 -12.47
N GLY A 236 32.07 2.37 -11.50
CA GLY A 236 31.16 3.52 -11.62
C GLY A 236 29.98 3.28 -12.56
N ARG A 237 29.69 2.02 -12.88
CA ARG A 237 28.65 1.66 -13.85
C ARG A 237 27.26 1.75 -13.22
N VAL A 238 26.33 2.32 -13.99
CA VAL A 238 24.89 2.28 -13.72
C VAL A 238 24.18 1.84 -14.99
N LEU A 239 23.30 0.86 -14.87
CA LEU A 239 22.36 0.49 -15.93
C LEU A 239 20.98 1.05 -15.64
N HIS A 240 20.23 1.35 -16.69
CA HIS A 240 18.84 1.77 -16.61
C HIS A 240 17.97 0.90 -17.53
N TRP A 241 16.98 0.23 -16.94
CA TRP A 241 15.90 -0.45 -17.65
C TRP A 241 14.73 0.50 -17.82
N ASN A 242 14.36 0.82 -19.06
CA ASN A 242 13.28 1.76 -19.40
C ASN A 242 11.97 1.08 -19.82
N GLY A 243 11.81 -0.21 -19.49
CA GLY A 243 10.67 -1.03 -19.87
C GLY A 243 10.86 -1.81 -21.18
N SER A 244 11.90 -1.50 -21.99
CA SER A 244 12.18 -2.17 -23.26
C SER A 244 13.66 -2.50 -23.46
N THR A 245 14.57 -1.62 -23.06
CA THR A 245 16.02 -1.79 -23.18
C THR A 245 16.72 -1.57 -21.85
N LEU A 246 17.86 -2.25 -21.69
CA LEU A 246 18.75 -2.05 -20.56
C LEU A 246 19.98 -1.32 -21.06
N ASP A 247 20.12 -0.05 -20.68
CA ASP A 247 21.12 0.85 -21.24
C ASP A 247 22.17 1.25 -20.20
N LEU A 248 23.45 1.36 -20.61
CA LEU A 248 24.52 1.86 -19.77
C LEU A 248 24.48 3.38 -19.68
N MET A 249 24.42 3.92 -18.48
CA MET A 249 24.45 5.34 -18.22
C MET A 249 25.89 5.83 -17.98
N SER A 250 26.22 7.00 -18.51
CA SER A 250 27.52 7.65 -18.25
C SER A 250 27.48 8.39 -16.91
N THR A 251 28.19 7.89 -15.91
CA THR A 251 28.24 8.49 -14.56
C THR A 251 29.38 9.49 -14.39
N GLY A 252 30.42 9.40 -15.23
CA GLY A 252 31.63 10.23 -15.15
C GLY A 252 32.59 9.85 -14.03
N VAL A 253 32.36 8.73 -13.32
CA VAL A 253 33.23 8.20 -12.26
C VAL A 253 33.62 6.75 -12.53
N THR A 254 34.67 6.27 -11.83
CA THR A 254 35.12 4.88 -11.87
C THR A 254 35.07 4.20 -10.51
N ASP A 255 34.60 4.92 -9.49
CA ASP A 255 34.44 4.39 -8.12
C ASP A 255 33.31 3.35 -8.11
N GLU A 256 33.47 2.27 -7.37
CA GLU A 256 32.38 1.30 -7.14
C GLU A 256 31.19 1.98 -6.51
N LEU A 257 29.98 1.74 -7.04
CA LEU A 257 28.72 2.29 -6.57
C LEU A 257 27.92 1.20 -5.87
N TRP A 258 27.97 1.22 -4.53
CA TRP A 258 27.41 0.19 -3.66
C TRP A 258 25.91 0.29 -3.49
N GLY A 259 25.36 1.51 -3.43
CA GLY A 259 23.95 1.74 -3.23
C GLY A 259 23.35 2.62 -4.34
N ILE A 260 22.08 2.42 -4.64
CA ILE A 260 21.29 3.25 -5.56
C ILE A 260 19.85 3.37 -5.07
N TRP A 261 19.34 4.59 -5.03
CA TRP A 261 17.97 4.90 -4.61
C TRP A 261 17.48 6.18 -5.29
N GLY A 262 16.15 6.33 -5.43
CA GLY A 262 15.57 7.55 -5.96
C GLY A 262 14.17 7.87 -5.46
N ALA A 263 13.85 9.16 -5.40
CA ALA A 263 12.52 9.63 -5.06
C ALA A 263 11.57 9.65 -6.28
N ASN A 264 12.15 9.84 -7.48
CA ASN A 264 11.44 9.86 -8.77
C ASN A 264 12.47 9.78 -9.92
N SER A 265 12.02 9.71 -11.17
CA SER A 265 12.86 9.55 -12.36
C SER A 265 13.84 10.71 -12.63
N THR A 266 13.70 11.84 -11.96
CA THR A 266 14.60 13.01 -12.05
C THR A 266 15.40 13.26 -10.77
N THR A 267 15.29 12.37 -9.79
CA THR A 267 15.99 12.48 -8.51
C THR A 267 16.40 11.11 -8.04
N ILE A 268 17.52 10.62 -8.58
CA ILE A 268 18.12 9.34 -8.23
C ILE A 268 19.51 9.61 -7.68
N PHE A 269 19.92 8.84 -6.70
CA PHE A 269 21.22 8.93 -6.07
C PHE A 269 21.94 7.59 -6.16
N ALA A 270 23.24 7.62 -6.33
CA ALA A 270 24.12 6.47 -6.17
C ALA A 270 25.26 6.84 -5.22
N ALA A 271 25.63 5.91 -4.37
CA ALA A 271 26.70 6.10 -3.38
C ALA A 271 27.74 4.99 -3.48
N GLY A 272 29.00 5.30 -3.14
CA GLY A 272 30.07 4.32 -3.31
C GLY A 272 31.39 4.68 -2.65
N ASN A 273 32.44 4.06 -3.17
CA ASN A 273 33.81 4.24 -2.70
C ASN A 273 34.28 5.70 -2.83
N ASN A 274 35.31 6.05 -2.11
CA ASN A 274 35.95 7.38 -2.10
C ASN A 274 34.97 8.54 -1.82
N GLY A 275 33.99 8.29 -0.94
CA GLY A 275 32.96 9.29 -0.60
C GLY A 275 32.10 9.70 -1.80
N THR A 276 32.02 8.87 -2.82
CA THR A 276 31.25 9.21 -4.02
C THR A 276 29.75 9.20 -3.74
N ILE A 277 29.12 10.36 -4.00
CA ILE A 277 27.67 10.49 -4.12
C ILE A 277 27.38 11.12 -5.47
N LEU A 278 26.58 10.45 -6.26
CA LEU A 278 26.07 10.93 -7.55
C LEU A 278 24.59 11.25 -7.42
N ARG A 279 24.14 12.30 -8.11
CA ARG A 279 22.73 12.62 -8.27
C ARG A 279 22.41 12.69 -9.77
N TYR A 280 21.38 11.96 -10.19
CA TYR A 280 20.77 12.02 -11.51
C TYR A 280 19.59 12.99 -11.49
N ASP A 281 19.51 13.86 -12.52
CA ASP A 281 18.48 14.88 -12.64
C ASP A 281 17.42 14.58 -13.73
N GLY A 282 17.44 13.35 -14.25
CA GLY A 282 16.60 12.90 -15.36
C GLY A 282 17.33 12.96 -16.72
N SER A 283 18.55 13.55 -16.78
CA SER A 283 19.35 13.63 -18.01
C SER A 283 20.81 13.29 -17.78
N THR A 284 21.41 13.75 -16.69
CA THR A 284 22.84 13.59 -16.40
C THR A 284 23.08 13.24 -14.93
N TRP A 285 24.17 12.51 -14.70
CA TRP A 285 24.72 12.28 -13.38
C TRP A 285 25.68 13.39 -12.98
N ARG A 286 25.59 13.87 -11.75
CA ARG A 286 26.48 14.88 -11.19
C ARG A 286 27.00 14.40 -9.83
N ARG A 287 28.33 14.45 -9.63
CA ARG A 287 28.96 14.19 -8.34
C ARG A 287 28.63 15.33 -7.36
N LEU A 288 28.22 14.96 -6.16
CA LEU A 288 28.01 15.89 -5.04
C LEU A 288 29.28 15.96 -4.19
N ALA A 289 29.49 17.09 -3.56
CA ALA A 289 30.57 17.23 -2.59
C ALA A 289 30.26 16.47 -1.31
N THR A 290 31.24 15.74 -0.81
CA THR A 290 31.20 15.02 0.47
C THR A 290 32.27 15.56 1.40
N PRO A 291 32.13 15.44 2.72
CA PRO A 291 33.09 15.99 3.68
C PRO A 291 34.44 15.25 3.68
N ASP A 292 34.45 13.99 3.30
CA ASP A 292 35.65 13.13 3.23
C ASP A 292 35.50 12.04 2.16
N ASN A 293 36.51 11.17 2.04
CA ASN A 293 36.56 10.09 1.08
C ASN A 293 36.16 8.73 1.70
N SER A 294 35.44 8.71 2.80
CA SER A 294 34.99 7.46 3.41
C SER A 294 34.04 6.72 2.48
N PRO A 295 34.16 5.39 2.35
CA PRO A 295 33.24 4.63 1.50
C PRO A 295 31.82 4.66 2.07
N LEU A 296 30.86 4.77 1.17
CA LEU A 296 29.42 4.77 1.44
C LEU A 296 28.84 3.49 0.87
N PHE A 297 28.35 2.61 1.72
CA PHE A 297 27.91 1.27 1.34
C PHE A 297 26.44 1.17 0.95
N ASP A 298 25.65 2.18 1.29
CA ASP A 298 24.24 2.21 0.94
C ASP A 298 23.73 3.65 0.90
N ILE A 299 22.60 3.86 0.23
CA ILE A 299 21.86 5.11 0.19
C ILE A 299 20.36 4.82 0.17
N TRP A 300 19.65 5.48 1.06
CA TRP A 300 18.20 5.32 1.19
C TRP A 300 17.51 6.63 1.54
N GLY A 301 16.22 6.76 1.22
CA GLY A 301 15.43 7.93 1.56
C GLY A 301 13.93 7.67 1.53
N THR A 302 13.17 8.69 1.87
CA THR A 302 11.70 8.72 1.74
C THR A 302 11.31 9.60 0.57
N SER A 303 10.28 9.19 -0.18
CA SER A 303 9.65 9.99 -1.26
C SER A 303 8.63 10.96 -0.70
#